data_c26930050d35f854ca587cc9ac1f080d
#
_entry.id   c26930050d35f854ca587cc9ac1f080d
#
_cell.length_a   1.000
_cell.length_b   1.000
_cell.length_c   1.000
_cell.angle_alpha   90.00
_cell.angle_beta   90.00
_cell.angle_gamma   90.00
#
_symmetry.space_group_name_H-M   'P 1'
#
loop_
_entity.id
_entity.type
_entity.pdbx_description
1 polymer ?
#
loop_
_entity_poly.entity_id
_entity_poly.type
_entity_poly.pdbx_seq_one_letter_code
_entity_poly.pdbx_strand_id
1 'polypeptide(L)'
;MLNQQTLNGPASFSGIGLHSGNGVNMTILPAPANSGVRFRRVDLEGKPEIEARVENVGETTRSTTLAKGNVKIHTVEHVLAALAGCGIDNAIVELDANEPPIADGSSRDFCKIIQDAGVAPLAEKREPYSPVEPIELQMGETMMTLFPDDAFKITCTSADKQGRFTQFFSTEITPKTWEKELSHARTFCFYEEIEFLIKNGLIKGGSLENAIVIRDDAVLTTEPLRYPEEFVRHKMLDVIGDLSLLGRPIRGHLIAVKPSHAANCELVRHIVAQMQKPLRAVQTFAPPPPKTAAPAPLVAEGGAMDVEQIMKMLPHRPPFLMVDRVLKIEGNKIVGVKNVTMNEGYFQGHFPGHPIMPGVL
;
A
#
# COMPACT_ATOMS: atom_id res chain seq x y z
N MET A 1 -21.09 -3.50 -7.11
CA MET A 1 -19.81 -4.28 -7.08
C MET A 1 -19.36 -4.49 -8.51
N LEU A 2 -18.08 -4.27 -8.80
CA LEU A 2 -17.50 -4.51 -10.12
C LEU A 2 -17.35 -6.01 -10.37
N ASN A 3 -17.39 -6.40 -11.66
CA ASN A 3 -17.08 -7.77 -12.06
C ASN A 3 -15.56 -7.96 -12.12
N GLN A 4 -15.11 -9.22 -11.98
CA GLN A 4 -13.74 -9.61 -12.32
C GLN A 4 -13.47 -9.34 -13.79
N GLN A 5 -12.21 -9.10 -14.12
CA GLN A 5 -11.77 -8.77 -15.48
C GLN A 5 -10.61 -9.66 -15.90
N THR A 6 -10.54 -9.91 -17.22
CA THR A 6 -9.43 -10.55 -17.91
C THR A 6 -9.12 -9.78 -19.20
N LEU A 7 -8.13 -10.18 -19.97
CA LEU A 7 -7.86 -9.62 -21.29
C LEU A 7 -8.91 -10.12 -22.30
N ASN A 8 -9.18 -9.32 -23.32
CA ASN A 8 -10.06 -9.73 -24.43
C ASN A 8 -9.34 -10.61 -25.46
N GLY A 9 -8.02 -10.55 -25.50
CA GLY A 9 -7.15 -11.35 -26.39
C GLY A 9 -5.73 -11.43 -25.85
N PRO A 10 -4.83 -12.19 -26.52
CA PRO A 10 -3.42 -12.25 -26.14
C PRO A 10 -2.71 -10.91 -26.26
N ALA A 11 -1.80 -10.60 -25.34
CA ALA A 11 -0.92 -9.43 -25.35
C ALA A 11 0.53 -9.88 -25.26
N SER A 12 1.36 -9.55 -26.25
CA SER A 12 2.76 -10.03 -26.30
C SER A 12 3.75 -8.88 -26.25
N PHE A 13 4.88 -9.12 -25.60
CA PHE A 13 6.02 -8.22 -25.52
C PHE A 13 7.32 -9.02 -25.47
N SER A 14 8.35 -8.58 -26.20
CA SER A 14 9.67 -9.22 -26.22
C SER A 14 10.74 -8.23 -25.77
N GLY A 15 11.72 -8.69 -25.02
CA GLY A 15 12.80 -7.87 -24.50
C GLY A 15 13.86 -8.68 -23.80
N ILE A 16 14.53 -8.08 -22.82
CA ILE A 16 15.55 -8.73 -22.00
C ILE A 16 15.17 -8.69 -20.52
N GLY A 17 15.51 -9.70 -19.75
CA GLY A 17 15.38 -9.71 -18.29
C GLY A 17 16.41 -8.78 -17.65
N LEU A 18 16.02 -8.05 -16.59
CA LEU A 18 16.89 -7.11 -15.88
C LEU A 18 18.09 -7.81 -15.24
N HIS A 19 17.84 -8.85 -14.46
CA HIS A 19 18.88 -9.55 -13.70
C HIS A 19 19.58 -10.64 -14.53
N SER A 20 18.80 -11.37 -15.31
CA SER A 20 19.33 -12.48 -16.14
C SER A 20 20.08 -11.99 -17.38
N GLY A 21 19.67 -10.87 -17.98
CA GLY A 21 20.15 -10.39 -19.28
C GLY A 21 19.72 -11.27 -20.47
N ASN A 22 18.89 -12.29 -20.23
CA ASN A 22 18.41 -13.21 -21.26
C ASN A 22 17.30 -12.54 -22.09
N GLY A 23 17.29 -12.84 -23.40
CA GLY A 23 16.14 -12.53 -24.23
C GLY A 23 14.92 -13.32 -23.76
N VAL A 24 13.76 -12.69 -23.77
CA VAL A 24 12.49 -13.29 -23.34
C VAL A 24 11.33 -12.82 -24.18
N ASN A 25 10.47 -13.76 -24.58
CA ASN A 25 9.16 -13.51 -25.14
C ASN A 25 8.11 -13.77 -24.05
N MET A 26 7.33 -12.75 -23.76
CA MET A 26 6.22 -12.80 -22.81
C MET A 26 4.90 -12.67 -23.56
N THR A 27 3.92 -13.51 -23.21
CA THR A 27 2.54 -13.39 -23.69
C THR A 27 1.58 -13.46 -22.50
N ILE A 28 0.77 -12.43 -22.34
CA ILE A 28 -0.31 -12.41 -21.35
C ILE A 28 -1.59 -12.91 -22.03
N LEU A 29 -2.16 -13.99 -21.52
CA LEU A 29 -3.36 -14.62 -22.04
C LEU A 29 -4.57 -14.36 -21.15
N PRO A 30 -5.79 -14.29 -21.71
CA PRO A 30 -7.02 -14.33 -20.94
C PRO A 30 -7.09 -15.57 -20.06
N ALA A 31 -7.72 -15.44 -18.88
CA ALA A 31 -7.95 -16.57 -17.98
C ALA A 31 -9.39 -16.54 -17.42
N PRO A 32 -9.94 -17.71 -17.05
CA PRO A 32 -11.28 -17.80 -16.46
C PRO A 32 -11.38 -17.04 -15.12
N ALA A 33 -12.61 -16.73 -14.72
CA ALA A 33 -12.86 -16.16 -13.41
C ALA A 33 -12.33 -17.05 -12.28
N ASN A 34 -11.89 -16.41 -11.20
CA ASN A 34 -11.31 -17.03 -10.01
C ASN A 34 -9.99 -17.78 -10.22
N SER A 35 -9.35 -17.66 -11.39
CA SER A 35 -8.05 -18.28 -11.65
C SER A 35 -6.89 -17.45 -11.08
N GLY A 36 -7.12 -16.14 -10.83
CA GLY A 36 -6.07 -15.21 -10.46
C GLY A 36 -5.01 -15.04 -11.55
N VAL A 37 -3.86 -14.50 -11.19
CA VAL A 37 -2.71 -14.37 -12.09
C VAL A 37 -1.80 -15.58 -11.91
N ARG A 38 -1.36 -16.18 -13.03
CA ARG A 38 -0.44 -17.32 -13.06
C ARG A 38 0.68 -17.04 -14.02
N PHE A 39 1.88 -17.44 -13.68
CA PHE A 39 3.04 -17.42 -14.56
C PHE A 39 3.34 -18.83 -15.04
N ARG A 40 3.53 -18.99 -16.37
CA ARG A 40 3.78 -20.28 -17.04
C ARG A 40 5.12 -20.23 -17.75
N ARG A 41 6.02 -21.20 -17.48
CA ARG A 41 7.31 -21.36 -18.16
C ARG A 41 7.13 -22.27 -19.38
N VAL A 42 6.98 -21.67 -20.56
CA VAL A 42 6.71 -22.42 -21.81
C VAL A 42 7.95 -23.08 -22.42
N ASP A 43 9.14 -22.67 -21.99
CA ASP A 43 10.44 -23.24 -22.36
C ASP A 43 10.79 -24.52 -21.59
N LEU A 44 10.07 -24.82 -20.51
CA LEU A 44 10.31 -26.02 -19.70
C LEU A 44 9.33 -27.13 -20.06
N GLU A 45 9.80 -28.39 -19.93
CA GLU A 45 8.96 -29.56 -20.13
C GLU A 45 7.75 -29.51 -19.16
N GLY A 46 6.57 -29.85 -19.67
CA GLY A 46 5.32 -29.83 -18.93
C GLY A 46 4.78 -28.41 -18.68
N LYS A 47 5.45 -27.37 -19.15
CA LYS A 47 5.03 -25.96 -19.03
C LYS A 47 4.50 -25.61 -17.62
N PRO A 48 5.34 -25.74 -16.59
CA PRO A 48 4.92 -25.58 -15.20
C PRO A 48 4.36 -24.18 -14.94
N GLU A 49 3.32 -24.13 -14.10
CA GLU A 49 2.66 -22.90 -13.66
C GLU A 49 2.93 -22.60 -12.18
N ILE A 50 3.13 -21.33 -11.89
CA ILE A 50 3.22 -20.79 -10.53
C ILE A 50 2.13 -19.73 -10.37
N GLU A 51 1.27 -19.91 -9.37
CA GLU A 51 0.28 -18.89 -9.02
C GLU A 51 0.99 -17.67 -8.41
N ALA A 52 0.59 -16.47 -8.83
CA ALA A 52 1.06 -15.22 -8.24
C ALA A 52 0.39 -15.01 -6.88
N ARG A 53 0.89 -15.72 -5.88
CA ARG A 53 0.43 -15.71 -4.49
C ARG A 53 1.63 -15.62 -3.57
N VAL A 54 1.43 -14.98 -2.43
CA VAL A 54 2.51 -14.75 -1.46
C VAL A 54 3.12 -16.03 -0.92
N GLU A 55 2.36 -17.13 -0.90
CA GLU A 55 2.82 -18.46 -0.51
C GLU A 55 3.88 -19.03 -1.47
N ASN A 56 3.89 -18.55 -2.72
CA ASN A 56 4.86 -18.95 -3.74
C ASN A 56 6.04 -17.96 -3.85
N VAL A 57 6.12 -16.95 -2.99
CA VAL A 57 7.27 -16.03 -2.98
C VAL A 57 8.47 -16.72 -2.37
N GLY A 58 9.55 -16.81 -3.15
CA GLY A 58 10.86 -17.32 -2.74
C GLY A 58 11.77 -16.20 -2.24
N GLU A 59 12.51 -15.59 -3.16
CA GLU A 59 13.47 -14.52 -2.84
C GLU A 59 12.87 -13.15 -3.08
N THR A 60 13.28 -12.16 -2.26
CA THR A 60 12.84 -10.76 -2.37
C THR A 60 14.02 -9.79 -2.40
N THR A 61 15.21 -10.28 -2.77
CA THR A 61 16.42 -9.46 -2.89
C THR A 61 16.39 -8.70 -4.21
N ARG A 62 16.12 -7.40 -4.13
CA ARG A 62 16.04 -6.46 -5.26
C ARG A 62 14.90 -6.68 -6.25
N SER A 63 14.17 -7.74 -6.14
CA SER A 63 12.99 -8.05 -6.95
C SER A 63 12.13 -9.11 -6.24
N THR A 64 10.91 -9.30 -6.68
CA THR A 64 10.04 -10.36 -6.18
C THR A 64 10.16 -11.59 -7.08
N THR A 65 10.57 -12.72 -6.49
CA THR A 65 10.72 -14.00 -7.18
C THR A 65 9.62 -14.96 -6.76
N LEU A 66 8.90 -15.51 -7.72
CA LEU A 66 8.01 -16.66 -7.51
C LEU A 66 8.78 -17.96 -7.68
N ALA A 67 8.53 -18.94 -6.80
CA ALA A 67 9.19 -20.24 -6.81
C ALA A 67 8.21 -21.37 -6.49
N LYS A 68 8.35 -22.49 -7.22
CA LYS A 68 7.63 -23.75 -6.97
C LYS A 68 8.50 -24.92 -7.36
N GLY A 69 8.95 -25.69 -6.37
CA GLY A 69 9.98 -26.70 -6.59
C GLY A 69 11.26 -26.07 -7.15
N ASN A 70 11.73 -26.56 -8.29
CA ASN A 70 12.94 -26.06 -8.96
C ASN A 70 12.67 -24.92 -9.95
N VAL A 71 11.41 -24.56 -10.17
CA VAL A 71 11.03 -23.50 -11.11
C VAL A 71 11.01 -22.17 -10.38
N LYS A 72 11.72 -21.18 -10.94
CA LYS A 72 11.75 -19.82 -10.44
C LYS A 72 11.42 -18.84 -11.56
N ILE A 73 10.73 -17.76 -11.20
CA ILE A 73 10.45 -16.62 -12.08
C ILE A 73 10.76 -15.35 -11.29
N HIS A 74 11.75 -14.60 -11.75
CA HIS A 74 12.28 -13.40 -11.10
C HIS A 74 11.54 -12.15 -11.58
N THR A 75 11.61 -11.07 -10.82
CA THR A 75 11.19 -9.69 -11.22
C THR A 75 9.75 -9.63 -11.75
N VAL A 76 8.81 -10.23 -11.00
CA VAL A 76 7.39 -10.32 -11.41
C VAL A 76 6.60 -9.06 -11.09
N GLU A 77 7.11 -8.20 -10.22
CA GLU A 77 6.42 -7.05 -9.62
C GLU A 77 5.90 -6.04 -10.64
N HIS A 78 6.66 -5.73 -11.69
CA HIS A 78 6.24 -4.73 -12.69
C HIS A 78 5.08 -5.22 -13.56
N VAL A 79 5.09 -6.50 -13.94
CA VAL A 79 3.98 -7.13 -14.69
C VAL A 79 2.75 -7.26 -13.80
N LEU A 80 2.93 -7.65 -12.54
CA LEU A 80 1.85 -7.73 -11.56
C LEU A 80 1.24 -6.35 -11.29
N ALA A 81 2.08 -5.30 -11.18
CA ALA A 81 1.61 -3.94 -11.02
C ALA A 81 0.80 -3.45 -12.24
N ALA A 82 1.25 -3.79 -13.47
CA ALA A 82 0.50 -3.46 -14.68
C ALA A 82 -0.87 -4.15 -14.71
N LEU A 83 -0.92 -5.44 -14.40
CA LEU A 83 -2.18 -6.18 -14.36
C LEU A 83 -3.14 -5.60 -13.31
N ALA A 84 -2.66 -5.40 -12.07
CA ALA A 84 -3.46 -4.85 -10.98
C ALA A 84 -3.93 -3.42 -11.30
N GLY A 85 -3.04 -2.56 -11.79
CA GLY A 85 -3.33 -1.16 -12.14
C GLY A 85 -4.29 -1.00 -13.32
N CYS A 86 -4.21 -1.89 -14.31
CA CYS A 86 -5.17 -1.97 -15.41
C CYS A 86 -6.47 -2.69 -15.04
N GLY A 87 -6.59 -3.19 -13.81
CA GLY A 87 -7.80 -3.84 -13.31
C GLY A 87 -8.00 -5.25 -13.83
N ILE A 88 -6.94 -5.98 -14.18
CA ILE A 88 -7.00 -7.39 -14.57
C ILE A 88 -6.90 -8.27 -13.32
N ASP A 89 -7.91 -9.09 -13.10
CA ASP A 89 -7.98 -10.02 -11.97
C ASP A 89 -7.46 -11.42 -12.34
N ASN A 90 -7.61 -11.80 -13.60
CA ASN A 90 -7.33 -13.16 -14.07
C ASN A 90 -6.52 -13.12 -15.37
N ALA A 91 -5.32 -13.72 -15.35
CA ALA A 91 -4.45 -13.80 -16.52
C ALA A 91 -3.45 -14.94 -16.39
N ILE A 92 -2.98 -15.48 -17.53
CA ILE A 92 -1.82 -16.37 -17.60
C ILE A 92 -0.69 -15.60 -18.29
N VAL A 93 0.45 -15.45 -17.61
CA VAL A 93 1.65 -14.84 -18.15
C VAL A 93 2.60 -15.94 -18.59
N GLU A 94 2.70 -16.18 -19.88
CA GLU A 94 3.64 -17.15 -20.48
C GLU A 94 5.00 -16.49 -20.70
N LEU A 95 6.06 -17.21 -20.34
CA LEU A 95 7.46 -16.79 -20.47
C LEU A 95 8.28 -17.95 -21.05
N ASP A 96 9.16 -17.65 -22.00
CA ASP A 96 10.17 -18.60 -22.50
C ASP A 96 11.54 -18.43 -21.82
N ALA A 97 11.59 -17.67 -20.72
CA ALA A 97 12.73 -17.49 -19.85
C ALA A 97 12.29 -17.36 -18.38
N ASN A 98 13.25 -17.28 -17.46
CA ASN A 98 13.01 -17.24 -16.01
C ASN A 98 12.76 -15.82 -15.45
N GLU A 99 12.53 -14.82 -16.32
CA GLU A 99 12.32 -13.44 -15.93
C GLU A 99 11.50 -12.73 -17.00
N PRO A 100 10.45 -11.96 -16.67
CA PRO A 100 9.79 -11.08 -17.63
C PRO A 100 10.76 -10.05 -18.23
N PRO A 101 10.47 -9.50 -19.43
CA PRO A 101 11.27 -8.42 -19.98
C PRO A 101 11.16 -7.19 -19.07
N ILE A 102 12.29 -6.48 -18.85
CA ILE A 102 12.30 -5.27 -18.02
C ILE A 102 11.66 -4.06 -18.72
N ALA A 103 11.51 -4.11 -20.05
CA ALA A 103 11.06 -2.99 -20.87
C ALA A 103 11.91 -1.72 -20.61
N ASP A 104 11.27 -0.61 -20.30
CA ASP A 104 11.93 0.65 -19.96
C ASP A 104 12.15 0.84 -18.44
N GLY A 105 11.95 -0.21 -17.65
CA GLY A 105 12.05 -0.17 -16.20
C GLY A 105 10.79 0.30 -15.48
N SER A 106 9.69 0.51 -16.20
CA SER A 106 8.38 0.86 -15.66
C SER A 106 7.32 -0.17 -16.07
N SER A 107 6.06 0.06 -15.72
CA SER A 107 4.93 -0.76 -16.20
C SER A 107 4.28 -0.25 -17.49
N ARG A 108 4.80 0.82 -18.10
CA ARG A 108 4.19 1.52 -19.23
C ARG A 108 3.90 0.58 -20.42
N ASP A 109 4.90 -0.16 -20.86
CA ASP A 109 4.78 -1.00 -22.05
C ASP A 109 3.86 -2.19 -21.83
N PHE A 110 3.81 -2.72 -20.59
CA PHE A 110 2.84 -3.75 -20.21
C PHE A 110 1.42 -3.20 -20.19
N CYS A 111 1.20 -2.00 -19.65
CA CYS A 111 -0.10 -1.33 -19.68
C CYS A 111 -0.56 -1.13 -21.14
N LYS A 112 0.36 -0.71 -22.02
CA LYS A 112 0.05 -0.50 -23.44
C LYS A 112 -0.43 -1.79 -24.12
N ILE A 113 0.28 -2.90 -23.98
CA ILE A 113 -0.14 -4.17 -24.62
C ILE A 113 -1.44 -4.72 -24.01
N ILE A 114 -1.72 -4.48 -22.71
CA ILE A 114 -3.00 -4.83 -22.07
C ILE A 114 -4.13 -3.97 -22.65
N GLN A 115 -3.93 -2.67 -22.82
CA GLN A 115 -4.92 -1.76 -23.42
C GLN A 115 -5.18 -2.10 -24.88
N ASP A 116 -4.13 -2.38 -25.66
CA ASP A 116 -4.24 -2.77 -27.07
C ASP A 116 -5.00 -4.10 -27.24
N ALA A 117 -4.82 -5.05 -26.34
CA ALA A 117 -5.57 -6.32 -26.33
C ALA A 117 -7.03 -6.15 -25.89
N GLY A 118 -7.31 -5.08 -25.13
CA GLY A 118 -8.60 -4.81 -24.53
C GLY A 118 -8.88 -5.64 -23.27
N VAL A 119 -9.87 -5.19 -22.50
CA VAL A 119 -10.29 -5.78 -21.23
C VAL A 119 -11.70 -6.34 -21.35
N ALA A 120 -11.92 -7.56 -20.89
CA ALA A 120 -13.21 -8.25 -20.89
C ALA A 120 -13.72 -8.48 -19.47
N PRO A 121 -14.97 -8.11 -19.15
CA PRO A 121 -15.59 -8.44 -17.88
C PRO A 121 -15.98 -9.93 -17.83
N LEU A 122 -15.81 -10.53 -16.68
CA LEU A 122 -16.25 -11.90 -16.36
C LEU A 122 -17.58 -11.87 -15.60
N ALA A 123 -18.22 -13.02 -15.44
CA ALA A 123 -19.51 -13.09 -14.75
C ALA A 123 -19.39 -12.87 -13.22
N GLU A 124 -18.30 -13.32 -12.64
CA GLU A 124 -18.04 -13.29 -11.21
C GLU A 124 -17.73 -11.90 -10.71
N LYS A 125 -18.17 -11.62 -9.48
CA LYS A 125 -17.91 -10.33 -8.81
C LYS A 125 -16.52 -10.30 -8.20
N ARG A 126 -15.92 -9.10 -8.19
CA ARG A 126 -14.74 -8.82 -7.37
C ARG A 126 -15.11 -8.86 -5.90
N GLU A 127 -14.27 -9.49 -5.13
CA GLU A 127 -14.36 -9.52 -3.67
C GLU A 127 -13.11 -8.88 -3.08
N PRO A 128 -13.07 -7.54 -2.95
CA PRO A 128 -11.92 -6.88 -2.39
C PRO A 128 -11.75 -7.24 -0.90
N TYR A 129 -10.51 -7.38 -0.48
CA TYR A 129 -10.19 -7.43 0.93
C TYR A 129 -10.29 -6.03 1.54
N SER A 130 -10.98 -5.92 2.67
CA SER A 130 -11.04 -4.70 3.47
C SER A 130 -10.65 -5.04 4.90
N PRO A 131 -9.60 -4.43 5.48
CA PRO A 131 -9.26 -4.65 6.88
C PRO A 131 -10.36 -4.10 7.78
N VAL A 132 -10.63 -4.78 8.88
CA VAL A 132 -11.60 -4.33 9.91
C VAL A 132 -10.92 -3.42 10.92
N GLU A 133 -9.63 -3.65 11.16
CA GLU A 133 -8.75 -2.89 12.06
C GLU A 133 -7.41 -2.65 11.35
N PRO A 134 -6.62 -1.66 11.76
CA PRO A 134 -5.31 -1.41 11.17
C PRO A 134 -4.41 -2.65 11.22
N ILE A 135 -3.68 -2.90 10.14
CA ILE A 135 -2.67 -3.94 10.06
C ILE A 135 -1.31 -3.28 10.00
N GLU A 136 -0.50 -3.49 11.02
CA GLU A 136 0.81 -2.87 11.15
C GLU A 136 1.93 -3.85 10.86
N LEU A 137 2.97 -3.37 10.19
CA LEU A 137 4.23 -4.05 9.96
C LEU A 137 5.38 -3.09 10.22
N GLN A 138 6.33 -3.51 11.05
CA GLN A 138 7.61 -2.85 11.16
C GLN A 138 8.73 -3.86 10.89
N MET A 139 9.64 -3.51 9.97
CA MET A 139 10.75 -4.37 9.56
C MET A 139 12.00 -3.51 9.32
N GLY A 140 12.86 -3.44 10.32
CA GLY A 140 13.97 -2.48 10.34
C GLY A 140 13.48 -1.03 10.28
N GLU A 141 13.91 -0.28 9.27
CA GLU A 141 13.47 1.11 9.02
C GLU A 141 12.14 1.20 8.26
N THR A 142 11.64 0.09 7.74
CA THR A 142 10.36 0.07 7.02
C THR A 142 9.22 0.04 8.01
N MET A 143 8.27 0.96 7.85
CA MET A 143 6.99 0.95 8.53
C MET A 143 5.86 0.92 7.50
N MET A 144 4.91 0.03 7.67
CA MET A 144 3.73 -0.08 6.83
C MET A 144 2.49 -0.28 7.69
N THR A 145 1.44 0.50 7.43
CA THR A 145 0.15 0.33 8.11
C THR A 145 -0.97 0.41 7.10
N LEU A 146 -1.77 -0.64 7.00
CA LEU A 146 -2.98 -0.68 6.20
C LEU A 146 -4.19 -0.37 7.06
N PHE A 147 -4.79 0.79 6.86
CA PHE A 147 -6.01 1.24 7.55
C PHE A 147 -7.27 0.85 6.78
N PRO A 148 -8.42 0.65 7.47
CA PRO A 148 -9.72 0.59 6.82
C PRO A 148 -9.98 1.86 5.99
N ASP A 149 -10.45 1.71 4.75
CA ASP A 149 -10.91 2.81 3.89
C ASP A 149 -11.86 2.23 2.83
N ASP A 150 -12.73 3.06 2.26
CA ASP A 150 -13.65 2.66 1.21
C ASP A 150 -13.02 2.60 -0.19
N ALA A 151 -11.85 3.18 -0.36
CA ALA A 151 -11.05 3.17 -1.59
C ALA A 151 -9.68 2.50 -1.34
N PHE A 152 -8.95 2.13 -2.39
CA PHE A 152 -7.55 1.76 -2.27
C PHE A 152 -6.68 3.00 -2.43
N LYS A 153 -6.02 3.40 -1.36
CA LYS A 153 -5.11 4.55 -1.32
C LYS A 153 -3.74 4.13 -0.85
N ILE A 154 -2.71 4.75 -1.39
CA ILE A 154 -1.34 4.58 -0.93
C ILE A 154 -0.74 5.95 -0.64
N THR A 155 -0.18 6.10 0.55
CA THR A 155 0.70 7.20 0.96
C THR A 155 2.07 6.61 1.18
N CYS A 156 3.06 7.03 0.40
CA CYS A 156 4.41 6.46 0.44
C CYS A 156 5.47 7.53 0.69
N THR A 157 6.44 7.19 1.53
CA THR A 157 7.69 7.93 1.70
C THR A 157 8.84 7.00 1.31
N SER A 158 9.64 7.42 0.34
CA SER A 158 10.91 6.78 -0.06
C SER A 158 12.07 7.65 0.36
N ALA A 159 13.12 7.06 0.92
CA ALA A 159 14.34 7.76 1.29
C ALA A 159 15.54 6.82 1.15
N ASP A 160 16.69 7.36 0.74
CA ASP A 160 17.97 6.66 0.85
C ASP A 160 18.43 6.58 2.32
N LYS A 161 19.52 5.88 2.58
CA LYS A 161 20.08 5.75 3.95
C LYS A 161 20.52 7.08 4.55
N GLN A 162 20.93 8.03 3.71
CA GLN A 162 21.38 9.36 4.11
C GLN A 162 20.23 10.39 4.10
N GLY A 163 19.05 10.06 3.59
CA GLY A 163 17.91 10.96 3.48
C GLY A 163 18.00 11.99 2.36
N ARG A 164 18.99 11.89 1.44
CA ARG A 164 19.21 12.85 0.35
C ARG A 164 18.10 12.88 -0.68
N PHE A 165 17.51 11.73 -0.98
CA PHE A 165 16.43 11.55 -1.96
C PHE A 165 15.12 11.17 -1.29
N THR A 166 14.79 11.89 -0.22
CA THR A 166 13.50 11.69 0.45
C THR A 166 12.38 12.28 -0.40
N GLN A 167 11.48 11.41 -0.83
CA GLN A 167 10.31 11.79 -1.63
C GLN A 167 9.04 11.25 -0.97
N PHE A 168 7.97 11.98 -1.15
CA PHE A 168 6.64 11.64 -0.64
C PHE A 168 5.62 11.75 -1.77
N PHE A 169 4.72 10.76 -1.86
CA PHE A 169 3.58 10.83 -2.75
C PHE A 169 2.37 10.12 -2.14
N SER A 170 1.17 10.62 -2.43
CA SER A 170 -0.07 10.04 -1.95
C SER A 170 -1.14 10.13 -3.05
N THR A 171 -1.81 9.02 -3.33
CA THR A 171 -2.90 8.98 -4.31
C THR A 171 -3.84 7.81 -4.05
N GLU A 172 -5.07 7.95 -4.53
CA GLU A 172 -6.00 6.83 -4.68
C GLU A 172 -5.62 6.02 -5.93
N ILE A 173 -5.67 4.70 -5.83
CA ILE A 173 -5.31 3.80 -6.92
C ILE A 173 -6.57 3.44 -7.71
N THR A 174 -6.71 4.06 -8.86
CA THR A 174 -7.74 3.81 -9.86
C THR A 174 -7.07 3.58 -11.21
N PRO A 175 -7.71 2.99 -12.21
CA PRO A 175 -7.11 2.87 -13.55
C PRO A 175 -6.61 4.19 -14.11
N LYS A 176 -7.34 5.29 -13.87
CA LYS A 176 -6.97 6.63 -14.32
C LYS A 176 -5.74 7.18 -13.60
N THR A 177 -5.68 7.08 -12.26
CA THR A 177 -4.52 7.57 -11.49
C THR A 177 -3.31 6.66 -11.69
N TRP A 178 -3.52 5.35 -11.86
CA TRP A 178 -2.48 4.40 -12.23
C TRP A 178 -1.78 4.81 -13.53
N GLU A 179 -2.56 5.01 -14.59
CA GLU A 179 -2.03 5.40 -15.90
C GLU A 179 -1.28 6.73 -15.83
N LYS A 180 -1.89 7.75 -15.22
CA LYS A 180 -1.36 9.12 -15.21
C LYS A 180 -0.19 9.31 -14.26
N GLU A 181 -0.23 8.68 -13.08
CA GLU A 181 0.63 9.05 -11.96
C GLU A 181 1.70 7.99 -11.62
N LEU A 182 1.53 6.73 -12.01
CA LEU A 182 2.37 5.65 -11.51
C LEU A 182 2.99 4.75 -12.58
N SER A 183 2.21 4.33 -13.58
CA SER A 183 2.62 3.26 -14.51
C SER A 183 3.90 3.56 -15.30
N HIS A 184 4.26 4.82 -15.46
CA HIS A 184 5.45 5.28 -16.19
C HIS A 184 6.67 5.53 -15.30
N ALA A 185 6.57 5.35 -13.99
CA ALA A 185 7.68 5.56 -13.07
C ALA A 185 8.72 4.44 -13.22
N ARG A 186 9.96 4.82 -13.56
CA ARG A 186 11.07 3.89 -13.84
C ARG A 186 11.76 3.43 -12.57
N THR A 187 12.26 2.19 -12.62
CA THR A 187 13.14 1.65 -11.57
C THR A 187 14.45 2.42 -11.47
N PHE A 188 15.07 2.37 -10.31
CA PHE A 188 16.30 3.08 -10.02
C PHE A 188 17.21 2.30 -9.09
N CYS A 189 18.52 2.59 -9.15
CA CYS A 189 19.49 2.09 -8.18
C CYS A 189 20.51 3.18 -7.84
N PHE A 190 21.18 3.02 -6.69
CA PHE A 190 22.30 3.86 -6.33
C PHE A 190 23.57 3.33 -6.96
N TYR A 191 24.43 4.23 -7.45
CA TYR A 191 25.67 3.86 -8.15
C TYR A 191 26.57 3.00 -7.29
N GLU A 192 26.61 3.26 -5.99
CA GLU A 192 27.40 2.51 -5.00
C GLU A 192 26.98 1.03 -4.88
N GLU A 193 25.76 0.71 -5.29
CA GLU A 193 25.25 -0.66 -5.26
C GLU A 193 25.56 -1.46 -6.52
N ILE A 194 25.90 -0.79 -7.63
CA ILE A 194 26.10 -1.42 -8.96
C ILE A 194 27.18 -2.49 -8.90
N GLU A 195 28.33 -2.19 -8.29
CA GLU A 195 29.44 -3.13 -8.18
C GLU A 195 29.03 -4.42 -7.41
N PHE A 196 28.28 -4.23 -6.30
CA PHE A 196 27.75 -5.35 -5.53
C PHE A 196 26.76 -6.17 -6.36
N LEU A 197 25.85 -5.53 -7.10
CA LEU A 197 24.85 -6.19 -7.92
C LEU A 197 25.52 -7.03 -9.04
N ILE A 198 26.50 -6.46 -9.73
CA ILE A 198 27.26 -7.15 -10.78
C ILE A 198 28.03 -8.35 -10.21
N LYS A 199 28.71 -8.20 -9.07
CA LYS A 199 29.46 -9.28 -8.40
C LYS A 199 28.55 -10.45 -8.00
N ASN A 200 27.29 -10.17 -7.68
CA ASN A 200 26.29 -11.19 -7.36
C ASN A 200 25.54 -11.72 -8.60
N GLY A 201 25.99 -11.37 -9.80
CA GLY A 201 25.39 -11.88 -11.05
C GLY A 201 24.03 -11.27 -11.40
N LEU A 202 23.68 -10.15 -10.77
CA LEU A 202 22.46 -9.39 -11.01
C LEU A 202 22.69 -8.28 -12.06
N ILE A 203 21.60 -7.65 -12.51
CA ILE A 203 21.55 -6.51 -13.45
C ILE A 203 22.35 -6.72 -14.75
N LYS A 204 22.44 -7.96 -15.25
CA LYS A 204 23.16 -8.24 -16.52
C LYS A 204 22.52 -7.57 -17.73
N GLY A 205 21.19 -7.34 -17.70
CA GLY A 205 20.45 -6.57 -18.70
C GLY A 205 20.24 -5.10 -18.35
N GLY A 206 20.79 -4.64 -17.21
CA GLY A 206 20.62 -3.26 -16.74
C GLY A 206 21.38 -2.24 -17.60
N SER A 207 20.71 -1.15 -17.95
CA SER A 207 21.26 -0.02 -18.67
C SER A 207 20.55 1.27 -18.29
N LEU A 208 21.07 2.43 -18.71
CA LEU A 208 20.39 3.72 -18.51
C LEU A 208 19.09 3.86 -19.34
N GLU A 209 18.79 2.92 -20.24
CA GLU A 209 17.54 2.88 -20.98
C GLU A 209 16.40 2.24 -20.16
N ASN A 210 16.75 1.41 -19.16
CA ASN A 210 15.78 0.67 -18.35
C ASN A 210 15.91 0.84 -16.85
N ALA A 211 16.85 1.68 -16.39
CA ALA A 211 16.99 2.04 -14.97
C ALA A 211 17.60 3.43 -14.81
N ILE A 212 17.13 4.17 -13.83
CA ILE A 212 17.75 5.43 -13.43
C ILE A 212 18.87 5.12 -12.44
N VAL A 213 20.05 5.72 -12.60
CA VAL A 213 21.17 5.58 -11.67
C VAL A 213 21.37 6.89 -10.90
N ILE A 214 21.39 6.79 -9.58
CA ILE A 214 21.65 7.92 -8.69
C ILE A 214 23.11 7.82 -8.23
N ARG A 215 23.90 8.87 -8.50
CA ARG A 215 25.31 8.96 -8.08
C ARG A 215 25.53 10.29 -7.37
N ASP A 216 25.88 10.25 -6.11
CA ASP A 216 25.97 11.43 -5.24
C ASP A 216 24.65 12.25 -5.30
N ASP A 217 24.70 13.49 -5.78
CA ASP A 217 23.53 14.34 -5.99
C ASP A 217 23.05 14.38 -7.45
N ALA A 218 23.65 13.55 -8.31
CA ALA A 218 23.33 13.49 -9.73
C ALA A 218 22.39 12.32 -10.07
N VAL A 219 21.44 12.58 -10.98
CA VAL A 219 20.57 11.58 -11.57
C VAL A 219 21.04 11.28 -12.99
N LEU A 220 21.49 10.05 -13.23
CA LEU A 220 21.98 9.59 -14.55
C LEU A 220 20.85 8.83 -15.24
N THR A 221 20.45 9.30 -16.39
CA THR A 221 19.35 8.75 -17.19
C THR A 221 19.48 9.21 -18.63
N THR A 222 18.90 8.48 -19.60
CA THR A 222 18.90 8.82 -21.03
C THR A 222 17.86 9.88 -21.39
N GLU A 223 16.81 10.06 -20.58
CA GLU A 223 15.75 11.05 -20.75
C GLU A 223 15.43 11.73 -19.40
N PRO A 224 14.85 12.92 -19.36
CA PRO A 224 14.47 13.58 -18.11
C PRO A 224 13.59 12.70 -17.21
N LEU A 225 13.56 12.98 -15.91
CA LEU A 225 12.60 12.36 -15.01
C LEU A 225 11.19 12.62 -15.52
N ARG A 226 10.39 11.58 -15.54
CA ARG A 226 8.98 11.62 -16.00
C ARG A 226 8.06 12.28 -14.99
N TYR A 227 8.48 12.24 -13.71
CA TYR A 227 7.79 12.88 -12.59
C TYR A 227 8.83 13.52 -11.67
N PRO A 228 8.53 14.65 -11.02
CA PRO A 228 9.42 15.22 -10.00
C PRO A 228 9.75 14.22 -8.88
N GLU A 229 8.75 13.38 -8.50
CA GLU A 229 8.88 12.37 -7.45
C GLU A 229 8.92 10.95 -8.05
N GLU A 230 9.67 10.72 -9.14
CA GLU A 230 9.65 9.45 -9.88
C GLU A 230 10.06 8.26 -9.00
N PHE A 231 11.02 8.45 -8.07
CA PHE A 231 11.51 7.37 -7.22
C PHE A 231 10.46 6.82 -6.26
N VAL A 232 9.73 7.69 -5.56
CA VAL A 232 8.66 7.23 -4.66
C VAL A 232 7.47 6.67 -5.45
N ARG A 233 7.18 7.20 -6.64
CA ARG A 233 6.14 6.66 -7.52
C ARG A 233 6.49 5.26 -8.00
N HIS A 234 7.76 5.00 -8.32
CA HIS A 234 8.22 3.65 -8.63
C HIS A 234 8.09 2.72 -7.42
N LYS A 235 8.45 3.18 -6.21
CA LYS A 235 8.22 2.39 -4.99
C LYS A 235 6.75 2.07 -4.75
N MET A 236 5.82 2.96 -5.12
CA MET A 236 4.38 2.67 -5.08
C MET A 236 3.97 1.65 -6.15
N LEU A 237 4.58 1.70 -7.34
CA LEU A 237 4.40 0.68 -8.38
C LEU A 237 4.80 -0.71 -7.86
N ASP A 238 5.99 -0.82 -7.25
CA ASP A 238 6.47 -2.06 -6.60
C ASP A 238 5.47 -2.56 -5.53
N VAL A 239 5.00 -1.66 -4.67
CA VAL A 239 4.01 -1.98 -3.63
C VAL A 239 2.72 -2.54 -4.25
N ILE A 240 2.20 -1.94 -5.33
CA ILE A 240 0.98 -2.40 -6.00
C ILE A 240 1.19 -3.82 -6.57
N GLY A 241 2.33 -4.05 -7.23
CA GLY A 241 2.68 -5.36 -7.77
C GLY A 241 2.79 -6.43 -6.69
N ASP A 242 3.53 -6.15 -5.63
CA ASP A 242 3.71 -7.09 -4.51
C ASP A 242 2.42 -7.34 -3.72
N LEU A 243 1.60 -6.31 -3.49
CA LEU A 243 0.31 -6.47 -2.80
C LEU A 243 -0.70 -7.28 -3.64
N SER A 244 -0.57 -7.32 -4.96
CA SER A 244 -1.41 -8.15 -5.82
C SER A 244 -1.24 -9.66 -5.56
N LEU A 245 -0.13 -10.06 -4.92
CA LEU A 245 0.12 -11.42 -4.43
C LEU A 245 -0.87 -11.89 -3.36
N LEU A 246 -1.71 -11.00 -2.83
CA LEU A 246 -2.90 -11.35 -2.06
C LEU A 246 -3.92 -12.13 -2.91
N GLY A 247 -3.89 -11.93 -4.24
CA GLY A 247 -4.78 -12.55 -5.21
C GLY A 247 -6.20 -12.03 -5.19
N ARG A 248 -6.43 -10.88 -4.60
CA ARG A 248 -7.67 -10.10 -4.65
C ARG A 248 -7.38 -8.61 -4.48
N PRO A 249 -8.23 -7.72 -5.01
CA PRO A 249 -8.07 -6.29 -4.79
C PRO A 249 -8.11 -5.94 -3.30
N ILE A 250 -7.45 -4.86 -2.94
CA ILE A 250 -7.48 -4.30 -1.58
C ILE A 250 -8.37 -3.05 -1.59
N ARG A 251 -9.13 -2.86 -0.51
CA ARG A 251 -9.83 -1.65 -0.16
C ARG A 251 -9.33 -1.23 1.22
N GLY A 252 -8.58 -0.13 1.25
CA GLY A 252 -7.92 0.34 2.46
C GLY A 252 -6.90 1.43 2.12
N HIS A 253 -6.43 2.16 3.12
CA HIS A 253 -5.38 3.16 2.97
C HIS A 253 -4.06 2.63 3.53
N LEU A 254 -3.11 2.35 2.65
CA LEU A 254 -1.76 1.97 3.03
C LEU A 254 -0.89 3.21 3.23
N ILE A 255 -0.30 3.33 4.42
CA ILE A 255 0.80 4.25 4.69
C ILE A 255 2.09 3.42 4.72
N ALA A 256 3.05 3.74 3.86
CA ALA A 256 4.31 3.02 3.71
C ALA A 256 5.51 3.97 3.81
N VAL A 257 6.43 3.68 4.70
CA VAL A 257 7.70 4.39 4.87
C VAL A 257 8.83 3.43 4.51
N LYS A 258 9.67 3.82 3.55
CA LYS A 258 10.78 3.00 3.04
C LYS A 258 10.36 1.55 2.67
N PRO A 259 9.31 1.35 1.84
CA PRO A 259 8.87 0.02 1.47
C PRO A 259 9.95 -0.76 0.71
N SER A 260 9.92 -2.09 0.84
CA SER A 260 10.78 -3.02 0.12
C SER A 260 9.98 -4.26 -0.28
N HIS A 261 10.42 -5.02 -1.29
CA HIS A 261 9.74 -6.26 -1.72
C HIS A 261 9.55 -7.24 -0.54
N ALA A 262 10.56 -7.37 0.32
CA ALA A 262 10.46 -8.21 1.52
C ALA A 262 9.34 -7.74 2.45
N ALA A 263 9.27 -6.46 2.76
CA ALA A 263 8.25 -5.90 3.65
C ALA A 263 6.86 -5.91 3.00
N ASN A 264 6.77 -5.63 1.69
CA ASN A 264 5.52 -5.70 0.95
C ASN A 264 4.92 -7.12 1.01
N CYS A 265 5.74 -8.14 0.71
CA CYS A 265 5.32 -9.55 0.79
C CYS A 265 4.97 -9.96 2.24
N GLU A 266 5.70 -9.47 3.23
CA GLU A 266 5.41 -9.76 4.65
C GLU A 266 4.09 -9.14 5.09
N LEU A 267 3.77 -7.92 4.64
CA LEU A 267 2.46 -7.33 4.88
C LEU A 267 1.34 -8.19 4.27
N VAL A 268 1.54 -8.72 3.05
CA VAL A 268 0.57 -9.64 2.43
C VAL A 268 0.40 -10.91 3.27
N ARG A 269 1.48 -11.49 3.83
CA ARG A 269 1.39 -12.65 4.74
C ARG A 269 0.60 -12.32 6.01
N HIS A 270 0.79 -11.12 6.58
CA HIS A 270 -0.01 -10.66 7.72
C HIS A 270 -1.50 -10.55 7.37
N ILE A 271 -1.83 -10.02 6.18
CA ILE A 271 -3.21 -9.94 5.69
C ILE A 271 -3.80 -11.36 5.54
N VAL A 272 -3.09 -12.28 4.89
CA VAL A 272 -3.54 -13.67 4.70
C VAL A 272 -3.77 -14.35 6.06
N ALA A 273 -2.84 -14.17 7.00
CA ALA A 273 -3.00 -14.72 8.34
C ALA A 273 -4.22 -14.16 9.09
N GLN A 274 -4.56 -12.89 8.89
CA GLN A 274 -5.80 -12.32 9.44
C GLN A 274 -7.05 -12.88 8.78
N MET A 275 -7.03 -13.06 7.45
CA MET A 275 -8.17 -13.65 6.72
C MET A 275 -8.47 -15.08 7.16
N GLN A 276 -7.48 -15.83 7.62
CA GLN A 276 -7.62 -17.21 8.11
C GLN A 276 -8.08 -17.29 9.58
N LYS A 277 -7.96 -16.19 10.34
CA LYS A 277 -8.51 -16.16 11.70
C LYS A 277 -10.04 -16.20 11.61
N PRO A 278 -10.72 -17.11 12.33
CA PRO A 278 -12.15 -17.02 12.45
C PRO A 278 -12.48 -15.60 12.91
N LEU A 279 -13.44 -14.96 12.24
CA LEU A 279 -13.98 -13.70 12.72
C LEU A 279 -14.25 -13.90 14.21
N ARG A 280 -13.46 -13.22 15.06
CA ARG A 280 -13.83 -13.15 16.48
C ARG A 280 -15.28 -12.74 16.45
N ALA A 281 -16.16 -13.62 16.95
CA ALA A 281 -17.56 -13.26 17.12
C ALA A 281 -17.52 -11.85 17.67
N VAL A 282 -18.11 -10.90 16.94
CA VAL A 282 -18.25 -9.54 17.44
C VAL A 282 -18.80 -9.77 18.82
N GLN A 283 -17.98 -9.59 19.85
CA GLN A 283 -18.52 -9.47 21.18
C GLN A 283 -19.37 -8.22 21.02
N THR A 284 -20.64 -8.45 20.68
CA THR A 284 -21.64 -7.45 20.94
C THR A 284 -21.45 -7.21 22.42
N PHE A 285 -20.75 -6.12 22.74
CA PHE A 285 -20.83 -5.62 24.09
C PHE A 285 -22.32 -5.48 24.29
N ALA A 286 -22.90 -6.47 24.97
CA ALA A 286 -24.23 -6.28 25.51
C ALA A 286 -24.16 -4.90 26.17
N PRO A 287 -25.03 -3.96 25.78
CA PRO A 287 -25.01 -2.66 26.42
C PRO A 287 -24.81 -2.94 27.90
N PRO A 288 -23.87 -2.29 28.59
CA PRO A 288 -23.60 -2.61 30.01
C PRO A 288 -24.95 -2.70 30.67
N PRO A 289 -25.21 -3.71 31.50
CA PRO A 289 -26.51 -3.87 32.13
C PRO A 289 -26.89 -2.51 32.66
N PRO A 290 -28.13 -2.05 32.43
CA PRO A 290 -28.54 -0.71 32.80
C PRO A 290 -28.02 -0.51 34.23
N LYS A 291 -27.05 0.43 34.39
CA LYS A 291 -26.46 0.71 35.68
C LYS A 291 -27.67 0.88 36.59
N THR A 292 -27.85 -0.06 37.52
CA THR A 292 -28.81 0.05 38.59
C THR A 292 -28.83 1.50 39.04
N ALA A 293 -29.99 2.15 38.84
CA ALA A 293 -30.28 3.55 38.99
C ALA A 293 -29.07 4.43 39.19
N ALA A 294 -28.74 5.26 38.18
CA ALA A 294 -27.75 6.31 38.40
C ALA A 294 -28.02 6.93 39.75
N PRO A 295 -27.02 7.12 40.61
CA PRO A 295 -27.23 7.84 41.84
C PRO A 295 -27.92 9.15 41.45
N ALA A 296 -29.01 9.47 42.13
CA ALA A 296 -29.83 10.63 41.87
C ALA A 296 -28.89 11.81 41.58
N PRO A 297 -29.12 12.57 40.51
CA PRO A 297 -28.16 13.62 40.12
C PRO A 297 -27.92 14.50 41.34
N LEU A 298 -26.67 14.60 41.74
CA LEU A 298 -26.18 15.55 42.74
C LEU A 298 -26.23 16.98 42.14
N VAL A 299 -27.39 17.39 41.66
CA VAL A 299 -27.65 18.73 41.19
C VAL A 299 -28.06 19.52 42.43
N ALA A 300 -27.19 20.33 42.94
CA ALA A 300 -27.57 21.37 43.88
C ALA A 300 -28.65 22.24 43.22
N GLU A 301 -29.67 22.62 43.99
CA GLU A 301 -30.68 23.61 43.56
C GLU A 301 -29.94 24.84 43.01
N GLY A 302 -30.02 25.08 41.68
CA GLY A 302 -29.28 26.13 40.99
C GLY A 302 -28.46 25.70 39.80
N GLY A 303 -28.20 24.37 39.58
CA GLY A 303 -27.62 23.85 38.37
C GLY A 303 -26.12 24.11 38.15
N ALA A 304 -25.42 24.78 39.07
CA ALA A 304 -23.97 25.04 38.96
C ALA A 304 -23.14 23.86 39.50
N MET A 305 -22.03 23.51 38.82
CA MET A 305 -21.12 22.46 39.26
C MET A 305 -19.67 22.95 39.15
N ASP A 306 -18.88 22.62 40.14
CA ASP A 306 -17.44 22.80 40.12
C ASP A 306 -16.71 21.63 39.42
N VAL A 307 -15.40 21.77 39.26
CA VAL A 307 -14.56 20.75 38.60
C VAL A 307 -14.57 19.39 39.31
N GLU A 308 -14.67 19.38 40.63
CA GLU A 308 -14.69 18.13 41.42
C GLU A 308 -15.99 17.35 41.20
N GLN A 309 -17.11 18.07 41.11
CA GLN A 309 -18.40 17.50 40.80
C GLN A 309 -18.46 16.98 39.36
N ILE A 310 -17.89 17.74 38.40
CA ILE A 310 -17.77 17.33 37.01
C ILE A 310 -16.94 16.07 36.90
N MET A 311 -15.78 15.96 37.59
CA MET A 311 -14.93 14.79 37.59
C MET A 311 -15.57 13.53 38.21
N LYS A 312 -16.60 13.68 39.05
CA LYS A 312 -17.38 12.55 39.56
C LYS A 312 -18.39 12.02 38.51
N MET A 313 -18.79 12.86 37.57
CA MET A 313 -19.73 12.50 36.51
C MET A 313 -19.04 12.05 35.22
N LEU A 314 -17.91 12.67 34.87
CA LEU A 314 -17.16 12.37 33.64
C LEU A 314 -15.90 11.55 33.98
N PRO A 315 -15.57 10.52 33.16
CA PRO A 315 -14.33 9.76 33.34
C PRO A 315 -13.08 10.55 32.95
N HIS A 316 -13.26 11.65 32.22
CA HIS A 316 -12.16 12.46 31.68
C HIS A 316 -11.35 13.16 32.79
N ARG A 317 -10.07 13.33 32.54
CA ARG A 317 -9.10 14.02 33.38
C ARG A 317 -8.21 14.91 32.51
N PRO A 318 -7.55 15.95 33.05
CA PRO A 318 -6.60 16.73 32.24
C PRO A 318 -5.57 15.84 31.53
N PRO A 319 -5.25 16.10 30.24
CA PRO A 319 -5.65 17.27 29.46
C PRO A 319 -7.01 17.17 28.75
N PHE A 320 -7.75 16.06 28.89
CA PHE A 320 -9.01 15.81 28.18
C PHE A 320 -10.27 16.31 28.89
N LEU A 321 -10.14 16.83 30.12
CA LEU A 321 -11.24 17.50 30.82
C LEU A 321 -11.35 18.95 30.33
N MET A 322 -12.25 19.17 29.36
CA MET A 322 -12.40 20.45 28.66
C MET A 322 -13.45 21.38 29.27
N VAL A 323 -13.90 21.14 30.50
CA VAL A 323 -14.86 21.96 31.22
C VAL A 323 -14.37 22.18 32.64
N ASP A 324 -14.23 23.46 33.07
CA ASP A 324 -13.79 23.82 34.42
C ASP A 324 -14.99 24.04 35.36
N ARG A 325 -16.10 24.50 34.86
CA ARG A 325 -17.36 24.72 35.63
C ARG A 325 -18.58 24.56 34.73
N VAL A 326 -19.66 24.10 35.31
CA VAL A 326 -21.00 24.23 34.74
C VAL A 326 -21.68 25.40 35.47
N LEU A 327 -22.21 26.36 34.68
CA LEU A 327 -22.90 27.52 35.22
C LEU A 327 -24.40 27.30 35.38
N LYS A 328 -24.98 26.50 34.49
CA LYS A 328 -26.41 26.29 34.42
C LYS A 328 -26.78 25.01 33.71
N ILE A 329 -27.80 24.32 34.20
CA ILE A 329 -28.45 23.17 33.57
C ILE A 329 -29.95 23.47 33.48
N GLU A 330 -30.50 23.45 32.27
CA GLU A 330 -31.95 23.68 32.03
C GLU A 330 -32.44 22.62 31.03
N GLY A 331 -33.14 21.60 31.52
CA GLY A 331 -33.60 20.49 30.67
C GLY A 331 -32.44 19.83 29.94
N ASN A 332 -32.41 19.92 28.61
CA ASN A 332 -31.36 19.37 27.74
C ASN A 332 -30.24 20.37 27.41
N LYS A 333 -30.19 21.55 28.04
CA LYS A 333 -29.18 22.57 27.80
C LYS A 333 -28.24 22.68 28.99
N ILE A 334 -26.94 22.70 28.71
CA ILE A 334 -25.87 22.89 29.70
C ILE A 334 -25.03 24.09 29.26
N VAL A 335 -24.75 24.99 30.15
CA VAL A 335 -23.82 26.12 29.95
C VAL A 335 -22.60 25.86 30.82
N GLY A 336 -21.47 25.57 30.16
CA GLY A 336 -20.17 25.31 30.80
C GLY A 336 -19.18 26.42 30.50
N VAL A 337 -18.11 26.45 31.29
CA VAL A 337 -16.96 27.36 31.14
C VAL A 337 -15.69 26.56 31.10
N LYS A 338 -14.83 26.84 30.10
CA LYS A 338 -13.44 26.46 30.05
C LYS A 338 -12.57 27.72 30.11
N ASN A 339 -11.68 27.79 31.09
CA ASN A 339 -10.67 28.84 31.16
C ASN A 339 -9.47 28.42 30.32
N VAL A 340 -9.22 29.12 29.24
CA VAL A 340 -8.07 28.89 28.38
C VAL A 340 -6.92 29.77 28.81
N THR A 341 -5.81 29.17 29.24
CA THR A 341 -4.62 29.89 29.69
C THR A 341 -3.39 29.51 28.84
N MET A 342 -2.34 30.35 28.91
CA MET A 342 -1.06 30.05 28.23
C MET A 342 -0.38 28.76 28.67
N ASN A 343 -0.82 28.17 29.78
CA ASN A 343 -0.29 26.87 30.29
C ASN A 343 -0.92 25.65 29.60
N GLU A 344 -1.89 25.86 28.70
CA GLU A 344 -2.46 24.74 27.94
C GLU A 344 -1.41 24.17 26.98
N GLY A 345 -1.21 22.86 27.02
CA GLY A 345 -0.11 22.17 26.32
C GLY A 345 -0.14 22.36 24.78
N TYR A 346 -1.29 22.58 24.17
CA TYR A 346 -1.41 22.81 22.73
C TYR A 346 -0.80 24.14 22.26
N PHE A 347 -0.63 25.15 23.13
CA PHE A 347 0.00 26.42 22.76
C PHE A 347 1.52 26.31 22.54
N GLN A 348 2.16 25.22 23.00
CA GLN A 348 3.58 24.99 22.73
C GLN A 348 3.84 24.71 21.25
N GLY A 349 2.87 24.12 20.54
CA GLY A 349 2.98 23.75 19.14
C GLY A 349 2.09 24.54 18.18
N HIS A 350 1.04 25.24 18.66
CA HIS A 350 0.03 25.86 17.81
C HIS A 350 -0.14 27.36 18.08
N PHE A 351 0.83 28.25 17.73
CA PHE A 351 2.12 28.06 17.09
C PHE A 351 3.23 28.60 17.99
N PRO A 352 4.50 28.11 17.89
CA PRO A 352 5.61 28.65 18.67
C PRO A 352 5.77 30.16 18.46
N GLY A 353 5.74 30.94 19.56
CA GLY A 353 5.82 32.39 19.52
C GLY A 353 4.53 33.16 19.12
N HIS A 354 3.49 32.44 18.67
CA HIS A 354 2.19 33.03 18.33
C HIS A 354 1.06 32.07 18.72
N PRO A 355 0.69 31.99 20.00
CA PRO A 355 -0.29 31.02 20.49
C PRO A 355 -1.70 31.31 20.00
N ILE A 356 -2.27 30.38 19.27
CA ILE A 356 -3.65 30.40 18.80
C ILE A 356 -4.34 29.14 19.28
N MET A 357 -5.56 29.24 19.82
CA MET A 357 -6.32 28.06 20.20
C MET A 357 -6.68 27.24 18.95
N PRO A 358 -6.40 25.92 18.91
CA PRO A 358 -6.83 25.08 17.79
C PRO A 358 -8.35 25.10 17.64
N GLY A 359 -8.84 25.36 16.42
CA GLY A 359 -10.28 25.51 16.14
C GLY A 359 -11.09 24.22 16.34
N VAL A 360 -10.41 23.09 16.48
CA VAL A 360 -11.03 21.78 16.78
C VAL A 360 -11.25 21.54 18.29
N LEU A 361 -10.65 22.35 19.16
CA LEU A 361 -10.84 22.31 20.62
C LEU A 361 -11.88 23.32 21.07
#